data_498b7453b8953d2f06aa22fb7dfb981b
#
_entry.id   498b7453b8953d2f06aa22fb7dfb981b
#
_cell.length_a   1.000
_cell.length_b   1.000
_cell.length_c   1.000
_cell.angle_alpha   90.00
_cell.angle_beta   90.00
_cell.angle_gamma   90.00
#
_symmetry.space_group_name_H-M   'P 1'
#
loop_
_entity.id
_entity.type
_entity.pdbx_description
1 polymer ?
#
loop_
_entity_poly.entity_id
_entity_poly.type
_entity_poly.pdbx_seq_one_letter_code
_entity_poly.pdbx_strand_id
1 'polypeptide(L)'
;GPNLIAVSENLGIQDTVIFSRERIDFAKMNILYNISDCCISMSYAEGFGLSTLESMMTGTPIIAPKTGGLTRQVVDHRDESHNGVALDISMKTLVGSQSVPYIYEDYASCEDASEALYKMYSLSAKEKEKLSEKVLEYAHTQFGMQNTIDKWHDSMIDIIKNWKNNYQRLDVQEI
;
A
#
# COMPACT_ATOMS: atom_id res chain seq x y z
N GLY A 1 17.46 -1.03 -13.62
CA GLY A 1 17.51 -1.46 -12.22
C GLY A 1 18.59 -2.52 -12.01
N PRO A 2 18.87 -2.91 -10.76
CA PRO A 2 19.86 -3.95 -10.46
C PRO A 2 19.45 -5.30 -11.05
N ASN A 3 20.43 -6.16 -11.32
CA ASN A 3 20.15 -7.54 -11.68
C ASN A 3 19.80 -8.35 -10.43
N LEU A 4 18.49 -8.52 -10.19
CA LEU A 4 17.97 -9.17 -8.98
C LEU A 4 18.37 -10.66 -8.88
N ILE A 5 18.64 -11.33 -10.02
CA ILE A 5 19.13 -12.70 -10.01
C ILE A 5 20.54 -12.76 -9.44
N ALA A 6 21.45 -11.91 -9.95
CA ALA A 6 22.79 -11.83 -9.41
C ALA A 6 22.80 -11.40 -7.93
N VAL A 7 21.88 -10.55 -7.52
CA VAL A 7 21.71 -10.18 -6.10
C VAL A 7 21.31 -11.39 -5.27
N SER A 8 20.31 -12.18 -5.70
CA SER A 8 19.87 -13.38 -4.97
C SER A 8 20.97 -14.44 -4.87
N GLU A 9 21.78 -14.63 -5.93
CA GLU A 9 22.94 -15.51 -5.94
C GLU A 9 24.01 -15.05 -4.95
N ASN A 10 24.35 -13.75 -4.95
CA ASN A 10 25.33 -13.18 -4.02
C ASN A 10 24.90 -13.28 -2.55
N LEU A 11 23.59 -13.23 -2.29
CA LEU A 11 23.02 -13.41 -0.97
C LEU A 11 22.82 -14.89 -0.58
N GLY A 12 23.01 -15.83 -1.48
CA GLY A 12 22.82 -17.26 -1.25
C GLY A 12 21.34 -17.67 -1.03
N ILE A 13 20.38 -16.89 -1.58
CA ILE A 13 18.94 -17.12 -1.43
C ILE A 13 18.25 -17.49 -2.75
N GLN A 14 19.00 -17.75 -3.81
CA GLN A 14 18.47 -18.04 -5.15
C GLN A 14 17.47 -19.20 -5.18
N ASP A 15 17.63 -20.19 -4.32
CA ASP A 15 16.76 -21.37 -4.25
C ASP A 15 15.43 -21.11 -3.52
N THR A 16 15.30 -19.96 -2.88
CA THR A 16 14.11 -19.54 -2.13
C THR A 16 13.34 -18.41 -2.79
N VAL A 17 13.87 -17.84 -3.89
CA VAL A 17 13.29 -16.71 -4.61
C VAL A 17 12.80 -17.14 -5.98
N ILE A 18 11.55 -16.88 -6.27
CA ILE A 18 10.94 -17.13 -7.59
C ILE A 18 10.72 -15.80 -8.29
N PHE A 19 11.34 -15.63 -9.47
CA PHE A 19 11.17 -14.44 -10.30
C PHE A 19 10.10 -14.67 -11.37
N SER A 20 8.97 -13.96 -11.26
CA SER A 20 8.01 -13.88 -12.36
C SER A 20 8.49 -12.87 -13.39
N ARG A 21 8.79 -13.34 -14.62
CA ARG A 21 9.24 -12.50 -15.74
C ARG A 21 8.14 -12.21 -16.76
N GLU A 22 7.10 -13.01 -16.74
CA GLU A 22 6.00 -12.91 -17.66
C GLU A 22 4.84 -12.13 -17.02
N ARG A 23 4.08 -11.48 -17.87
CA ARG A 23 2.84 -10.83 -17.43
C ARG A 23 1.84 -11.90 -16.99
N ILE A 24 1.42 -11.83 -15.76
CA ILE A 24 0.42 -12.72 -15.19
C ILE A 24 -0.98 -12.19 -15.54
N ASP A 25 -1.85 -13.07 -16.01
CA ASP A 25 -3.25 -12.76 -16.29
C ASP A 25 -3.97 -12.27 -15.02
N PHE A 26 -4.83 -11.28 -15.18
CA PHE A 26 -5.58 -10.69 -14.05
C PHE A 26 -6.32 -11.73 -13.21
N ALA A 27 -6.95 -12.71 -13.87
CA ALA A 27 -7.64 -13.81 -13.17
C ALA A 27 -6.69 -14.68 -12.32
N LYS A 28 -5.42 -14.82 -12.73
CA LYS A 28 -4.40 -15.58 -11.99
C LYS A 28 -3.79 -14.78 -10.84
N MET A 29 -3.84 -13.44 -10.88
CA MET A 29 -3.36 -12.60 -9.78
C MET A 29 -4.14 -12.87 -8.49
N ASN A 30 -5.46 -13.05 -8.59
CA ASN A 30 -6.28 -13.43 -7.45
C ASN A 30 -5.81 -14.72 -6.78
N ILE A 31 -5.42 -15.74 -7.58
CA ILE A 31 -4.89 -17.00 -7.05
C ILE A 31 -3.57 -16.75 -6.29
N LEU A 32 -2.67 -15.94 -6.87
CA LEU A 32 -1.39 -15.64 -6.23
C LEU A 32 -1.57 -14.96 -4.88
N TYR A 33 -2.44 -13.97 -4.79
CA TYR A 33 -2.73 -13.34 -3.50
C TYR A 33 -3.32 -14.33 -2.49
N ASN A 34 -4.28 -15.17 -2.90
CA ASN A 34 -4.91 -16.14 -2.00
C ASN A 34 -3.97 -17.23 -1.48
N ILE A 35 -2.91 -17.59 -2.20
CA ILE A 35 -1.92 -18.58 -1.74
C ILE A 35 -0.76 -17.94 -0.95
N SER A 36 -0.71 -16.63 -0.86
CA SER A 36 0.35 -15.90 -0.17
C SER A 36 -0.01 -15.66 1.29
N ASP A 37 0.94 -15.81 2.20
CA ASP A 37 0.78 -15.48 3.62
C ASP A 37 0.77 -13.96 3.87
N CYS A 38 1.48 -13.19 3.04
CA CYS A 38 1.46 -11.73 3.04
C CYS A 38 2.00 -11.18 1.71
N CYS A 39 1.66 -9.92 1.42
CA CYS A 39 2.23 -9.14 0.33
C CYS A 39 3.14 -8.06 0.90
N ILE A 40 4.35 -7.89 0.35
CA ILE A 40 5.27 -6.84 0.78
C ILE A 40 5.46 -5.80 -0.32
N SER A 41 5.37 -4.53 0.04
CA SER A 41 5.74 -3.41 -0.81
C SER A 41 6.79 -2.56 -0.09
N MET A 42 7.88 -2.24 -0.78
CA MET A 42 8.95 -1.37 -0.28
C MET A 42 9.06 -0.11 -1.14
N SER A 43 7.93 0.39 -1.63
CA SER A 43 7.88 1.62 -2.43
C SER A 43 8.32 2.82 -1.62
N TYR A 44 9.20 3.64 -2.19
CA TYR A 44 9.69 4.88 -1.57
C TYR A 44 8.68 6.03 -1.67
N ALA A 45 7.85 6.00 -2.70
CA ALA A 45 6.75 6.93 -2.91
C ALA A 45 5.64 6.19 -3.65
N GLU A 46 4.46 6.14 -3.09
CA GLU A 46 3.32 5.42 -3.68
C GLU A 46 2.08 6.31 -3.64
N GLY A 47 1.50 6.55 -4.80
CA GLY A 47 0.28 7.35 -4.89
C GLY A 47 -0.92 6.68 -4.23
N PHE A 48 -1.14 5.41 -4.54
CA PHE A 48 -2.26 4.65 -3.99
C PHE A 48 -1.88 3.24 -3.53
N GLY A 49 -1.18 2.43 -4.34
CA GLY A 49 -0.81 1.05 -4.03
C GLY A 49 -1.87 0.04 -4.49
N LEU A 50 -2.04 -0.12 -5.80
CA LEU A 50 -3.04 -1.05 -6.35
C LEU A 50 -2.75 -2.50 -5.96
N SER A 51 -1.51 -2.96 -6.05
CA SER A 51 -1.12 -4.33 -5.74
C SER A 51 -1.35 -4.70 -4.27
N THR A 52 -1.09 -3.77 -3.35
CA THR A 52 -1.35 -3.97 -1.92
C THR A 52 -2.85 -3.98 -1.64
N LEU A 53 -3.64 -3.12 -2.28
CA LEU A 53 -5.09 -3.18 -2.16
C LEU A 53 -5.67 -4.47 -2.72
N GLU A 54 -5.23 -4.93 -3.90
CA GLU A 54 -5.65 -6.21 -4.50
C GLU A 54 -5.37 -7.38 -3.55
N SER A 55 -4.19 -7.38 -2.90
CA SER A 55 -3.84 -8.35 -1.86
C SER A 55 -4.84 -8.31 -0.69
N MET A 56 -5.12 -7.12 -0.15
CA MET A 56 -6.06 -6.94 0.96
C MET A 56 -7.50 -7.35 0.59
N MET A 57 -7.92 -7.15 -0.66
CA MET A 57 -9.24 -7.57 -1.17
C MET A 57 -9.40 -9.10 -1.21
N THR A 58 -8.33 -9.87 -1.11
CA THR A 58 -8.35 -11.33 -0.95
C THR A 58 -8.16 -11.78 0.50
N GLY A 59 -8.04 -10.84 1.43
CA GLY A 59 -7.77 -11.13 2.84
C GLY A 59 -6.28 -11.37 3.14
N THR A 60 -5.39 -11.12 2.17
CA THR A 60 -3.95 -11.28 2.35
C THR A 60 -3.37 -10.02 2.96
N PRO A 61 -2.77 -10.10 4.18
CA PRO A 61 -2.22 -8.95 4.87
C PRO A 61 -1.00 -8.38 4.16
N ILE A 62 -0.67 -7.13 4.47
CA ILE A 62 0.41 -6.40 3.81
C ILE A 62 1.52 -5.99 4.78
N ILE A 63 2.76 -5.96 4.27
CA ILE A 63 3.89 -5.29 4.89
C ILE A 63 4.21 -4.08 4.00
N ALA A 64 4.10 -2.87 4.53
CA ALA A 64 4.32 -1.68 3.73
C ALA A 64 4.79 -0.50 4.57
N PRO A 65 5.62 0.42 4.00
CA PRO A 65 6.00 1.66 4.65
C PRO A 65 4.79 2.61 4.75
N LYS A 66 4.80 3.44 5.77
CA LYS A 66 3.81 4.52 5.94
C LYS A 66 4.09 5.68 4.99
N THR A 67 3.99 5.44 3.68
CA THR A 67 4.19 6.43 2.62
C THR A 67 2.96 6.55 1.72
N GLY A 68 2.58 7.76 1.39
CA GLY A 68 1.47 8.05 0.48
C GLY A 68 0.21 7.24 0.78
N GLY A 69 -0.38 6.65 -0.25
CA GLY A 69 -1.59 5.82 -0.17
C GLY A 69 -1.44 4.55 0.66
N LEU A 70 -0.22 3.99 0.76
CA LEU A 70 0.05 2.79 1.57
C LEU A 70 -0.23 3.02 3.05
N THR A 71 -0.03 4.24 3.56
CA THR A 71 -0.30 4.58 4.96
C THR A 71 -1.72 4.20 5.36
N ARG A 72 -2.71 4.55 4.53
CA ARG A 72 -4.12 4.25 4.81
C ARG A 72 -4.51 2.81 4.51
N GLN A 73 -3.70 2.09 3.78
CA GLN A 73 -3.91 0.66 3.55
C GLN A 73 -3.34 -0.19 4.69
N VAL A 74 -2.09 0.08 5.10
CA VAL A 74 -1.43 -0.72 6.13
C VAL A 74 -1.91 -0.37 7.54
N VAL A 75 -2.41 0.85 7.78
CA VAL A 75 -3.00 1.29 9.04
C VAL A 75 -4.50 1.51 8.86
N ASP A 76 -5.30 0.83 9.65
CA ASP A 76 -6.74 1.08 9.74
C ASP A 76 -6.98 2.41 10.47
N HIS A 77 -7.45 3.41 9.73
CA HIS A 77 -7.66 4.76 10.27
C HIS A 77 -8.83 4.87 11.26
N ARG A 78 -9.59 3.78 11.46
CA ARG A 78 -10.73 3.75 12.40
C ARG A 78 -10.28 3.51 13.83
N ASP A 79 -9.21 2.72 14.01
CA ASP A 79 -8.73 2.26 15.32
C ASP A 79 -7.20 2.22 15.44
N GLU A 80 -6.48 2.70 14.42
CA GLU A 80 -5.02 2.72 14.31
C GLU A 80 -4.36 1.32 14.32
N SER A 81 -5.13 0.27 14.20
CA SER A 81 -4.59 -1.09 14.11
C SER A 81 -4.01 -1.37 12.72
N HIS A 82 -3.12 -2.35 12.62
CA HIS A 82 -2.45 -2.65 11.36
C HIS A 82 -3.14 -3.77 10.58
N ASN A 83 -3.15 -3.66 9.26
CA ASN A 83 -3.61 -4.65 8.30
C ASN A 83 -2.47 -5.59 7.85
N GLY A 84 -1.56 -5.86 8.74
CA GLY A 84 -0.32 -6.58 8.61
C GLY A 84 0.76 -5.91 9.41
N VAL A 85 1.86 -5.45 8.81
CA VAL A 85 2.91 -4.70 9.49
C VAL A 85 3.19 -3.38 8.79
N ALA A 86 2.94 -2.28 9.49
CA ALA A 86 3.31 -0.94 9.04
C ALA A 86 4.78 -0.68 9.39
N LEU A 87 5.56 -0.28 8.38
CA LEU A 87 6.96 0.10 8.55
C LEU A 87 7.06 1.60 8.73
N ASP A 88 7.78 2.03 9.76
CA ASP A 88 8.08 3.42 9.99
C ASP A 88 9.13 3.93 8.99
N ILE A 89 9.08 5.22 8.69
CA ILE A 89 10.04 5.85 7.78
C ILE A 89 11.29 6.20 8.55
N SER A 90 12.39 5.54 8.21
CA SER A 90 13.70 5.76 8.82
C SER A 90 14.45 6.93 8.21
N MET A 91 14.23 7.22 6.93
CA MET A 91 14.88 8.31 6.22
C MET A 91 13.94 8.88 5.15
N LYS A 92 14.00 10.20 4.98
CA LYS A 92 13.30 10.93 3.91
C LYS A 92 14.30 11.71 3.07
N THR A 93 14.24 11.55 1.75
CA THR A 93 15.17 12.19 0.81
C THR A 93 14.39 12.97 -0.25
N LEU A 94 14.86 14.17 -0.56
CA LEU A 94 14.34 14.95 -1.69
C LEU A 94 15.04 14.49 -2.98
N VAL A 95 14.28 13.98 -3.93
CA VAL A 95 14.77 13.55 -5.25
C VAL A 95 14.13 14.36 -6.36
N GLY A 96 14.83 14.52 -7.46
CA GLY A 96 14.36 15.28 -8.62
C GLY A 96 15.50 15.92 -9.39
N SER A 97 15.15 16.71 -10.39
CA SER A 97 16.07 17.49 -11.20
C SER A 97 15.37 18.73 -11.76
N GLN A 98 16.10 19.56 -12.50
CA GLN A 98 15.49 20.73 -13.16
C GLN A 98 14.35 20.38 -14.15
N SER A 99 14.40 19.19 -14.74
CA SER A 99 13.39 18.69 -15.70
C SER A 99 12.37 17.72 -15.09
N VAL A 100 12.57 17.31 -13.85
CA VAL A 100 11.69 16.37 -13.13
C VAL A 100 11.29 17.02 -11.81
N PRO A 101 9.99 17.13 -11.49
CA PRO A 101 9.56 17.71 -10.23
C PRO A 101 10.26 17.08 -9.02
N TYR A 102 10.60 17.90 -8.04
CA TYR A 102 11.13 17.41 -6.77
C TYR A 102 10.02 16.75 -5.97
N ILE A 103 10.29 15.53 -5.51
CA ILE A 103 9.42 14.76 -4.62
C ILE A 103 10.23 14.24 -3.44
N TYR A 104 9.56 13.99 -2.33
CA TYR A 104 10.16 13.24 -1.23
C TYR A 104 10.00 11.75 -1.46
N GLU A 105 11.10 11.02 -1.23
CA GLU A 105 11.10 9.56 -1.12
C GLU A 105 11.27 9.16 0.33
N ASP A 106 10.44 8.22 0.77
CA ASP A 106 10.38 7.70 2.13
C ASP A 106 11.00 6.30 2.18
N TYR A 107 12.01 6.12 3.01
CA TYR A 107 12.75 4.85 3.13
C TYR A 107 12.46 4.19 4.47
N ALA A 108 11.99 2.94 4.45
CA ALA A 108 11.99 2.05 5.60
C ALA A 108 13.30 1.26 5.67
N SER A 109 13.72 0.85 6.86
CA SER A 109 14.95 0.07 7.01
C SER A 109 14.78 -1.39 6.54
N CYS A 110 15.88 -2.00 6.10
CA CYS A 110 15.89 -3.42 5.77
C CYS A 110 15.69 -4.29 7.02
N GLU A 111 16.18 -3.84 8.16
CA GLU A 111 16.03 -4.47 9.46
C GLU A 111 14.56 -4.54 9.85
N ASP A 112 13.82 -3.43 9.79
CA ASP A 112 12.38 -3.38 10.09
C ASP A 112 11.58 -4.27 9.13
N ALA A 113 11.95 -4.30 7.85
CA ALA A 113 11.32 -5.17 6.85
C ALA A 113 11.56 -6.66 7.17
N SER A 114 12.77 -7.01 7.61
CA SER A 114 13.13 -8.37 8.02
C SER A 114 12.35 -8.80 9.28
N GLU A 115 12.27 -7.94 10.28
CA GLU A 115 11.49 -8.18 11.50
C GLU A 115 10.00 -8.33 11.18
N ALA A 116 9.48 -7.52 10.26
CA ALA A 116 8.10 -7.61 9.81
C ALA A 116 7.79 -8.95 9.14
N LEU A 117 8.68 -9.42 8.25
CA LEU A 117 8.56 -10.74 7.62
C LEU A 117 8.58 -11.86 8.66
N TYR A 118 9.53 -11.79 9.62
CA TYR A 118 9.61 -12.78 10.70
C TYR A 118 8.36 -12.77 11.60
N LYS A 119 7.82 -11.59 11.89
CA LYS A 119 6.58 -11.43 12.65
C LYS A 119 5.42 -12.12 11.93
N MET A 120 5.25 -11.88 10.62
CA MET A 120 4.18 -12.53 9.84
C MET A 120 4.35 -14.04 9.77
N TYR A 121 5.58 -14.52 9.58
CA TYR A 121 5.90 -15.95 9.59
C TYR A 121 5.55 -16.61 10.92
N SER A 122 5.82 -15.95 12.04
CA SER A 122 5.66 -16.48 13.41
C SER A 122 4.22 -16.51 13.91
N LEU A 123 3.27 -15.93 13.18
CA LEU A 123 1.85 -15.98 13.56
C LEU A 123 1.32 -17.41 13.55
N SER A 124 0.58 -17.76 14.58
CA SER A 124 -0.20 -19.02 14.61
C SER A 124 -1.29 -19.01 13.54
N ALA A 125 -1.78 -20.19 13.15
CA ALA A 125 -2.86 -20.31 12.16
C ALA A 125 -4.11 -19.49 12.55
N LYS A 126 -4.46 -19.48 13.84
CA LYS A 126 -5.60 -18.70 14.35
C LYS A 126 -5.38 -17.19 14.25
N GLU A 127 -4.16 -16.71 14.47
CA GLU A 127 -3.82 -15.29 14.34
C GLU A 127 -3.82 -14.87 12.88
N LYS A 128 -3.32 -15.71 11.96
CA LYS A 128 -3.37 -15.48 10.51
C LYS A 128 -4.81 -15.39 10.02
N GLU A 129 -5.67 -16.32 10.43
CA GLU A 129 -7.10 -16.33 10.08
C GLU A 129 -7.79 -15.04 10.56
N LYS A 130 -7.62 -14.67 11.83
CA LYS A 130 -8.20 -13.44 12.38
C LYS A 130 -7.70 -12.18 11.67
N LEU A 131 -6.42 -12.13 11.33
CA LEU A 131 -5.84 -11.00 10.59
C LEU A 131 -6.40 -10.94 9.16
N SER A 132 -6.53 -12.07 8.48
CA SER A 132 -7.11 -12.19 7.16
C SER A 132 -8.56 -11.68 7.12
N GLU A 133 -9.40 -12.12 8.05
CA GLU A 133 -10.79 -11.65 8.17
C GLU A 133 -10.87 -10.14 8.37
N LYS A 134 -10.04 -9.59 9.25
CA LYS A 134 -9.94 -8.15 9.51
C LYS A 134 -9.54 -7.37 8.25
N VAL A 135 -8.48 -7.82 7.57
CA VAL A 135 -7.97 -7.17 6.36
C VAL A 135 -9.01 -7.17 5.25
N LEU A 136 -9.70 -8.30 5.06
CA LEU A 136 -10.77 -8.45 4.09
C LEU A 136 -11.93 -7.48 4.38
N GLU A 137 -12.39 -7.44 5.63
CA GLU A 137 -13.46 -6.52 6.07
C GLU A 137 -13.06 -5.07 5.82
N TYR A 138 -11.88 -4.67 6.25
CA TYR A 138 -11.38 -3.31 6.06
C TYR A 138 -11.28 -2.92 4.59
N ALA A 139 -10.68 -3.78 3.75
CA ALA A 139 -10.52 -3.50 2.34
C ALA A 139 -11.88 -3.31 1.64
N HIS A 140 -12.82 -4.22 1.87
CA HIS A 140 -14.15 -4.16 1.24
C HIS A 140 -15.00 -2.99 1.74
N THR A 141 -14.90 -2.63 3.02
CA THR A 141 -15.69 -1.52 3.58
C THR A 141 -15.11 -0.16 3.25
N GLN A 142 -13.77 -0.03 3.19
CA GLN A 142 -13.13 1.27 2.99
C GLN A 142 -12.81 1.58 1.53
N PHE A 143 -12.49 0.56 0.73
CA PHE A 143 -12.06 0.72 -0.67
C PHE A 143 -12.99 0.02 -1.67
N GLY A 144 -14.10 -0.59 -1.19
CA GLY A 144 -15.07 -1.23 -2.07
C GLY A 144 -15.67 -0.27 -3.09
N MET A 145 -16.00 -0.79 -4.28
CA MET A 145 -16.52 0.01 -5.40
C MET A 145 -17.77 0.80 -5.01
N GLN A 146 -18.74 0.15 -4.34
CA GLN A 146 -19.99 0.82 -3.96
C GLN A 146 -19.73 1.97 -2.98
N ASN A 147 -18.92 1.76 -1.95
CA ASN A 147 -18.55 2.81 -1.00
C ASN A 147 -17.85 4.00 -1.71
N THR A 148 -17.04 3.72 -2.71
CA THR A 148 -16.38 4.76 -3.52
C THR A 148 -17.41 5.55 -4.33
N ILE A 149 -18.34 4.86 -4.99
CA ILE A 149 -19.42 5.49 -5.76
C ILE A 149 -20.28 6.38 -4.86
N ASP A 150 -20.70 5.86 -3.70
CA ASP A 150 -21.56 6.60 -2.77
C ASP A 150 -20.88 7.86 -2.25
N LYS A 151 -19.61 7.76 -1.83
CA LYS A 151 -18.82 8.93 -1.38
C LYS A 151 -18.63 9.98 -2.48
N TRP A 152 -18.38 9.55 -3.71
CA TRP A 152 -18.31 10.47 -4.86
C TRP A 152 -19.64 11.15 -5.12
N HIS A 153 -20.74 10.38 -5.13
CA HIS A 153 -22.09 10.89 -5.32
C HIS A 153 -22.42 11.96 -4.27
N ASP A 154 -22.26 11.63 -3.00
CA ASP A 154 -22.59 12.53 -1.89
C ASP A 154 -21.72 13.80 -1.91
N SER A 155 -20.43 13.67 -2.19
CA SER A 155 -19.52 14.80 -2.31
C SER A 155 -19.93 15.73 -3.48
N MET A 156 -20.27 15.17 -4.64
CA MET A 156 -20.72 15.97 -5.79
C MET A 156 -22.04 16.67 -5.51
N ILE A 157 -23.00 15.99 -4.88
CA ILE A 157 -24.29 16.59 -4.50
C ILE A 157 -24.10 17.70 -3.47
N ASP A 158 -23.24 17.50 -2.47
CA ASP A 158 -22.93 18.53 -1.48
C ASP A 158 -22.30 19.77 -2.13
N ILE A 159 -21.33 19.57 -3.02
CA ILE A 159 -20.71 20.68 -3.79
C ILE A 159 -21.77 21.44 -4.58
N ILE A 160 -22.63 20.74 -5.33
CA ILE A 160 -23.69 21.39 -6.14
C ILE A 160 -24.62 22.22 -5.26
N LYS A 161 -25.02 21.71 -4.09
CA LYS A 161 -25.92 22.40 -3.17
C LYS A 161 -25.28 23.61 -2.47
N ASN A 162 -24.03 23.45 -2.09
CA ASN A 162 -23.37 24.38 -1.15
C ASN A 162 -22.25 25.22 -1.75
N TRP A 163 -21.90 25.04 -3.05
CA TRP A 163 -20.74 25.69 -3.66
C TRP A 163 -20.80 27.23 -3.56
N LYS A 164 -22.00 27.84 -3.69
CA LYS A 164 -22.16 29.29 -3.60
C LYS A 164 -21.82 29.85 -2.21
N ASN A 165 -22.03 29.03 -1.17
CA ASN A 165 -21.74 29.41 0.20
C ASN A 165 -20.28 29.16 0.58
N ASN A 166 -19.67 28.16 -0.06
CA ASN A 166 -18.32 27.71 0.23
C ASN A 166 -17.27 28.23 -0.77
N TYR A 167 -17.74 28.84 -1.88
CA TYR A 167 -16.84 29.36 -2.89
C TYR A 167 -16.16 30.64 -2.39
N GLN A 168 -14.86 30.58 -2.23
CA GLN A 168 -14.01 31.75 -2.02
C GLN A 168 -13.22 32.01 -3.31
N ARG A 169 -13.42 33.20 -3.90
CA ARG A 169 -12.60 33.63 -5.01
C ARG A 169 -11.18 33.90 -4.50
N LEU A 170 -10.20 33.20 -5.09
CA LEU A 170 -8.81 33.51 -4.84
C LEU A 170 -8.47 34.80 -5.59
N ASP A 171 -8.16 35.86 -4.86
CA ASP A 171 -7.59 37.07 -5.44
C ASP A 171 -6.10 36.85 -5.64
N VAL A 172 -5.68 36.84 -6.89
CA VAL A 172 -4.26 36.84 -7.26
C VAL A 172 -3.73 38.24 -7.01
N GLN A 173 -2.91 38.42 -6.01
CA GLN A 173 -2.13 39.66 -5.83
C GLN A 173 -0.93 39.57 -6.76
N GLU A 174 -0.80 40.52 -7.68
CA GLU A 174 0.46 40.76 -8.40
C GLU A 174 1.49 41.25 -7.37
N ILE A 175 2.63 40.54 -7.30
CA ILE A 175 3.77 40.90 -6.46
C ILE A 175 4.65 41.88 -7.24
#